data_28b882117d88fe7b9cc99f16d1983fa4
#
_entry.id   28b882117d88fe7b9cc99f16d1983fa4
#
_cell.length_a   1.000
_cell.length_b   1.000
_cell.length_c   1.000
_cell.angle_alpha   90.00
_cell.angle_beta   90.00
_cell.angle_gamma   90.00
#
_symmetry.space_group_name_H-M   'P 1'
#
loop_
_entity.id
_entity.type
_entity.pdbx_description
1 polymer ?
#
loop_
_entity_poly.entity_id
_entity_poly.type
_entity_poly.pdbx_seq_one_letter_code
_entity_poly.pdbx_strand_id
1 'polypeptide(L)'
;MPISQRPRHRHNRRKTSIAPMHLPPHPVHAWRTFEPIYGLLDQLQTGSIDAVQGKPVMRAWESNELVEVAPALDGWICCWKRIVSGESLAIDLKPMLALYRNLKYGVMLQDRHLAQAKACTDACYQAYLSIPRGRMIEYSKTEQIQIELESLGIVEKQECTA
;
A
#
# COMPACT_ATOMS: atom_id res chain seq x y z
N MET A 1 25.60 -57.15 22.19
CA MET A 1 25.48 -55.71 22.43
C MET A 1 24.29 -55.17 21.60
N PRO A 2 23.20 -54.72 22.18
CA PRO A 2 22.07 -54.24 21.39
C PRO A 2 22.30 -52.77 20.94
N ILE A 3 22.15 -52.53 19.66
CA ILE A 3 22.26 -51.20 19.01
C ILE A 3 20.99 -50.41 19.35
N SER A 4 21.17 -49.35 20.13
CA SER A 4 20.10 -48.40 20.47
C SER A 4 19.66 -47.64 19.23
N GLN A 5 18.44 -47.88 18.74
CA GLN A 5 17.80 -47.11 17.71
C GLN A 5 17.29 -45.77 18.31
N ARG A 6 17.96 -44.67 17.98
CA ARG A 6 17.48 -43.34 18.32
C ARG A 6 16.17 -43.04 17.56
N PRO A 7 15.12 -42.53 18.20
CA PRO A 7 13.89 -42.15 17.53
C PRO A 7 14.18 -40.98 16.58
N ARG A 8 13.85 -41.18 15.29
CA ARG A 8 13.85 -40.09 14.29
C ARG A 8 12.76 -39.09 14.68
N HIS A 9 13.13 -37.89 15.16
CA HIS A 9 12.24 -36.76 15.28
C HIS A 9 11.68 -36.44 13.90
N ARG A 10 10.41 -36.81 13.65
CA ARG A 10 9.63 -36.30 12.55
C ARG A 10 9.45 -34.81 12.81
N HIS A 11 10.20 -33.96 12.11
CA HIS A 11 9.88 -32.58 11.98
C HIS A 11 8.48 -32.47 11.34
N ASN A 12 7.48 -32.24 12.18
CA ASN A 12 6.18 -31.79 11.74
C ASN A 12 6.42 -30.40 11.09
N ARG A 13 6.71 -30.37 9.80
CA ARG A 13 6.55 -29.17 8.99
C ARG A 13 5.09 -28.79 9.17
N ARG A 14 4.84 -27.80 10.04
CA ARG A 14 3.56 -27.09 10.06
C ARG A 14 3.33 -26.66 8.63
N LYS A 15 2.37 -27.31 7.95
CA LYS A 15 1.83 -26.81 6.70
C LYS A 15 1.27 -25.44 7.04
N THR A 16 2.02 -24.38 6.72
CA THR A 16 1.48 -23.03 6.71
C THR A 16 0.31 -23.10 5.76
N SER A 17 -0.88 -23.10 6.29
CA SER A 17 -2.12 -23.07 5.53
C SER A 17 -2.07 -21.74 4.77
N ILE A 18 -1.68 -21.82 3.49
CA ILE A 18 -1.79 -20.68 2.58
C ILE A 18 -3.27 -20.41 2.50
N ALA A 19 -3.69 -19.26 3.05
CA ALA A 19 -5.09 -18.86 2.99
C ALA A 19 -5.55 -18.92 1.53
N PRO A 20 -6.75 -19.48 1.25
CA PRO A 20 -7.21 -19.66 -0.11
C PRO A 20 -7.19 -18.35 -0.88
N MET A 21 -6.53 -18.33 -2.04
CA MET A 21 -6.31 -17.11 -2.85
C MET A 21 -7.60 -16.51 -3.41
N HIS A 22 -8.69 -17.29 -3.45
CA HIS A 22 -10.00 -16.87 -3.93
C HIS A 22 -10.86 -16.19 -2.86
N LEU A 23 -10.44 -16.21 -1.58
CA LEU A 23 -11.16 -15.55 -0.51
C LEU A 23 -10.67 -14.10 -0.34
N PRO A 24 -11.56 -13.20 0.14
CA PRO A 24 -11.17 -11.86 0.54
C PRO A 24 -10.11 -11.87 1.64
N PRO A 25 -9.32 -10.81 1.78
CA PRO A 25 -8.35 -10.70 2.85
C PRO A 25 -9.04 -10.64 4.23
N HIS A 26 -8.40 -11.23 5.23
CA HIS A 26 -8.87 -11.08 6.61
C HIS A 26 -8.81 -9.60 7.03
N PRO A 27 -9.81 -9.06 7.76
CA PRO A 27 -9.85 -7.65 8.15
C PRO A 27 -8.58 -7.12 8.83
N VAL A 28 -7.92 -7.93 9.66
CA VAL A 28 -6.65 -7.56 10.30
C VAL A 28 -5.53 -7.34 9.27
N HIS A 29 -5.47 -8.14 8.21
CA HIS A 29 -4.49 -7.95 7.15
C HIS A 29 -4.83 -6.74 6.28
N ALA A 30 -6.11 -6.54 6.00
CA ALA A 30 -6.58 -5.35 5.30
C ALA A 30 -6.22 -4.09 6.07
N TRP A 31 -6.48 -4.05 7.38
CA TRP A 31 -6.10 -2.92 8.23
C TRP A 31 -4.61 -2.61 8.16
N ARG A 32 -3.74 -3.60 8.32
CA ARG A 32 -2.29 -3.42 8.24
C ARG A 32 -1.81 -2.83 6.91
N THR A 33 -2.52 -3.14 5.81
CA THR A 33 -2.21 -2.58 4.49
C THR A 33 -2.56 -1.09 4.40
N PHE A 34 -3.61 -0.65 5.10
CA PHE A 34 -4.09 0.74 5.06
C PHE A 34 -3.58 1.61 6.21
N GLU A 35 -3.11 1.00 7.30
CA GLU A 35 -2.60 1.70 8.49
C GLU A 35 -1.56 2.79 8.16
N PRO A 36 -0.59 2.60 7.24
CA PRO A 36 0.36 3.64 6.88
C PRO A 36 -0.30 4.87 6.25
N ILE A 37 -1.35 4.68 5.43
CA ILE A 37 -2.08 5.79 4.80
C ILE A 37 -2.92 6.54 5.82
N TYR A 38 -3.62 5.84 6.70
CA TYR A 38 -4.37 6.48 7.78
C TYR A 38 -3.44 7.24 8.73
N GLY A 39 -2.30 6.64 9.10
CA GLY A 39 -1.29 7.30 9.92
C GLY A 39 -0.71 8.55 9.26
N LEU A 40 -0.47 8.52 7.96
CA LEU A 40 -0.06 9.68 7.18
C LEU A 40 -1.12 10.81 7.24
N LEU A 41 -2.40 10.48 6.98
CA LEU A 41 -3.48 11.47 7.01
C LEU A 41 -3.63 12.10 8.40
N ASP A 42 -3.47 11.31 9.45
CA ASP A 42 -3.52 11.77 10.84
C ASP A 42 -2.35 12.70 11.18
N GLN A 43 -1.14 12.35 10.77
CA GLN A 43 0.05 13.20 10.93
C GLN A 43 -0.05 14.50 10.15
N LEU A 44 -0.61 14.49 8.93
CA LEU A 44 -0.86 15.69 8.15
C LEU A 44 -1.92 16.59 8.81
N GLN A 45 -2.96 16.00 9.39
CA GLN A 45 -4.03 16.74 10.08
C GLN A 45 -3.53 17.38 11.36
N THR A 46 -2.67 16.71 12.11
CA THR A 46 -2.08 17.22 13.36
C THR A 46 -0.85 18.10 13.15
N GLY A 47 -0.33 18.18 11.93
CA GLY A 47 0.91 18.89 11.61
C GLY A 47 2.17 18.24 12.22
N SER A 48 2.09 16.96 12.60
CA SER A 48 3.18 16.21 13.23
C SER A 48 4.04 15.42 12.24
N ILE A 49 3.91 15.69 10.93
CA ILE A 49 4.70 15.01 9.92
C ILE A 49 6.15 15.48 9.94
N ASP A 50 7.08 14.54 9.92
CA ASP A 50 8.50 14.84 9.81
C ASP A 50 8.86 15.32 8.40
N ALA A 51 9.90 16.15 8.30
CA ALA A 51 10.42 16.61 7.03
C ALA A 51 11.95 16.51 6.97
N VAL A 52 12.48 16.02 5.86
CA VAL A 52 13.90 15.97 5.57
C VAL A 52 14.15 16.83 4.33
N GLN A 53 15.03 17.82 4.44
CA GLN A 53 15.32 18.79 3.38
C GLN A 53 14.04 19.49 2.82
N GLY A 54 13.07 19.75 3.71
CA GLY A 54 11.80 20.39 3.34
C GLY A 54 10.77 19.48 2.67
N LYS A 55 11.07 18.19 2.53
CA LYS A 55 10.15 17.19 1.96
C LYS A 55 9.54 16.36 3.08
N PRO A 56 8.20 16.17 3.09
CA PRO A 56 7.53 15.30 4.04
C PRO A 56 8.05 13.87 3.92
N VAL A 57 8.36 13.25 5.06
CA VAL A 57 8.82 11.87 5.15
C VAL A 57 7.96 11.07 6.12
N MET A 58 7.85 9.79 5.89
CA MET A 58 7.22 8.83 6.78
C MET A 58 8.14 7.63 7.00
N ARG A 59 7.94 6.91 8.10
CA ARG A 59 8.68 5.66 8.32
C ARG A 59 8.01 4.52 7.56
N ALA A 60 8.80 3.82 6.76
CA ALA A 60 8.35 2.58 6.14
C ALA A 60 8.16 1.52 7.24
N TRP A 61 7.01 0.86 7.23
CA TRP A 61 6.60 -0.09 8.27
C TRP A 61 7.57 -1.26 8.45
N GLU A 62 8.07 -1.82 7.34
CA GLU A 62 8.90 -3.04 7.39
C GLU A 62 10.37 -2.76 7.69
N SER A 63 10.95 -1.70 7.10
CA SER A 63 12.38 -1.38 7.20
C SER A 63 12.69 -0.32 8.26
N ASN A 64 11.68 0.38 8.80
CA ASN A 64 11.83 1.56 9.64
C ASN A 64 12.65 2.70 9.00
N GLU A 65 12.89 2.63 7.70
CA GLU A 65 13.56 3.66 6.91
C GLU A 65 12.63 4.86 6.68
N LEU A 66 13.24 6.05 6.54
CA LEU A 66 12.50 7.25 6.16
C LEU A 66 12.30 7.24 4.64
N VAL A 67 11.05 7.30 4.21
CA VAL A 67 10.67 7.40 2.79
C VAL A 67 9.94 8.72 2.53
N GLU A 68 10.19 9.33 1.37
CA GLU A 68 9.44 10.52 0.96
C GLU A 68 7.97 10.15 0.74
N VAL A 69 7.08 10.98 1.29
CA VAL A 69 5.62 10.73 1.23
C VAL A 69 5.08 10.82 -0.18
N ALA A 70 5.51 11.80 -0.97
CA ALA A 70 4.94 12.01 -2.31
C ALA A 70 5.18 10.81 -3.25
N PRO A 71 6.39 10.25 -3.40
CA PRO A 71 6.59 9.04 -4.21
C PRO A 71 5.84 7.82 -3.70
N ALA A 72 5.79 7.64 -2.37
CA ALA A 72 5.05 6.51 -1.78
C ALA A 72 3.54 6.60 -2.07
N LEU A 73 2.98 7.81 -1.97
CA LEU A 73 1.58 8.08 -2.27
C LEU A 73 1.27 7.91 -3.76
N ASP A 74 2.19 8.31 -4.65
CA ASP A 74 2.05 8.10 -6.10
C ASP A 74 1.95 6.61 -6.44
N GLY A 75 2.86 5.79 -5.92
CA GLY A 75 2.81 4.33 -6.10
C GLY A 75 1.50 3.72 -5.59
N TRP A 76 1.00 4.18 -4.43
CA TRP A 76 -0.28 3.73 -3.89
C TRP A 76 -1.45 4.12 -4.83
N ILE A 77 -1.47 5.35 -5.34
CA ILE A 77 -2.50 5.82 -6.27
C ILE A 77 -2.45 5.03 -7.59
N CYS A 78 -1.26 4.78 -8.14
CA CYS A 78 -1.09 3.98 -9.36
C CYS A 78 -1.64 2.57 -9.19
N CYS A 79 -1.33 1.91 -8.07
CA CYS A 79 -1.87 0.60 -7.74
C CYS A 79 -3.41 0.65 -7.69
N TRP A 80 -3.99 1.64 -7.00
CA TRP A 80 -5.44 1.78 -6.89
C TRP A 80 -6.13 2.13 -8.21
N LYS A 81 -5.51 2.91 -9.09
CA LYS A 81 -6.04 3.13 -10.45
C LYS A 81 -6.20 1.81 -11.21
N ARG A 82 -5.22 0.92 -11.12
CA ARG A 82 -5.29 -0.42 -11.75
C ARG A 82 -6.40 -1.27 -11.14
N ILE A 83 -6.53 -1.26 -9.81
CA ILE A 83 -7.58 -1.99 -9.11
C ILE A 83 -8.96 -1.47 -9.49
N VAL A 84 -9.18 -0.16 -9.44
CA VAL A 84 -10.45 0.49 -9.79
C VAL A 84 -10.86 0.14 -11.21
N SER A 85 -9.92 0.21 -12.17
CA SER A 85 -10.17 -0.16 -13.56
C SER A 85 -10.41 -1.66 -13.74
N GLY A 86 -9.56 -2.51 -13.13
CA GLY A 86 -9.62 -3.96 -13.29
C GLY A 86 -10.82 -4.61 -12.63
N GLU A 87 -11.30 -4.05 -11.52
CA GLU A 87 -12.49 -4.52 -10.79
C GLU A 87 -13.75 -3.70 -11.10
N SER A 88 -13.66 -2.72 -12.02
CA SER A 88 -14.78 -1.83 -12.41
C SER A 88 -15.44 -1.13 -11.22
N LEU A 89 -14.63 -0.63 -10.28
CA LEU A 89 -15.12 0.00 -9.05
C LEU A 89 -15.51 1.47 -9.30
N ALA A 90 -16.58 1.93 -8.64
CA ALA A 90 -17.02 3.32 -8.69
C ALA A 90 -16.33 4.18 -7.61
N ILE A 91 -14.99 4.16 -7.59
CA ILE A 91 -14.17 4.93 -6.62
C ILE A 91 -13.51 6.09 -7.35
N ASP A 92 -13.74 7.32 -6.88
CA ASP A 92 -13.03 8.51 -7.37
C ASP A 92 -11.72 8.72 -6.60
N LEU A 93 -10.60 8.57 -7.27
CA LEU A 93 -9.26 8.77 -6.71
C LEU A 93 -8.76 10.22 -6.80
N LYS A 94 -9.54 11.16 -7.36
CA LYS A 94 -9.15 12.59 -7.46
C LYS A 94 -8.73 13.21 -6.13
N PRO A 95 -9.39 12.91 -4.97
CA PRO A 95 -8.96 13.46 -3.69
C PRO A 95 -7.53 13.04 -3.30
N MET A 96 -7.14 11.79 -3.58
CA MET A 96 -5.78 11.32 -3.31
C MET A 96 -4.76 11.93 -4.27
N LEU A 97 -5.13 12.11 -5.54
CA LEU A 97 -4.31 12.83 -6.52
C LEU A 97 -4.10 14.30 -6.14
N ALA A 98 -5.14 14.97 -5.62
CA ALA A 98 -5.03 16.34 -5.14
C ALA A 98 -4.11 16.42 -3.92
N LEU A 99 -4.21 15.47 -2.98
CA LEU A 99 -3.32 15.37 -1.83
C LEU A 99 -1.85 15.17 -2.28
N TYR A 100 -1.60 14.23 -3.20
CA TYR A 100 -0.28 13.99 -3.78
C TYR A 100 0.31 15.26 -4.41
N ARG A 101 -0.46 15.96 -5.25
CA ARG A 101 -0.01 17.20 -5.90
C ARG A 101 0.33 18.28 -4.89
N ASN A 102 -0.50 18.47 -3.88
CA ASN A 102 -0.26 19.44 -2.83
C ASN A 102 1.04 19.14 -2.07
N LEU A 103 1.28 17.89 -1.71
CA LEU A 103 2.53 17.46 -1.05
C LEU A 103 3.75 17.60 -1.96
N LYS A 104 3.63 17.22 -3.23
CA LYS A 104 4.71 17.31 -4.21
C LYS A 104 5.18 18.75 -4.46
N TYR A 105 4.23 19.68 -4.52
CA TYR A 105 4.50 21.09 -4.84
C TYR A 105 4.51 22.02 -3.62
N GLY A 106 4.44 21.49 -2.41
CA GLY A 106 4.46 22.26 -1.17
C GLY A 106 3.25 23.19 -1.02
N VAL A 107 2.10 22.85 -1.61
CA VAL A 107 0.87 23.63 -1.49
C VAL A 107 0.22 23.35 -0.13
N MET A 108 -0.25 24.41 0.53
CA MET A 108 -0.89 24.32 1.83
C MET A 108 -2.11 23.38 1.79
N LEU A 109 -2.10 22.39 2.66
CA LEU A 109 -3.22 21.48 2.85
C LEU A 109 -4.32 22.16 3.70
N GLN A 110 -5.55 21.97 3.30
CA GLN A 110 -6.74 22.41 4.04
C GLN A 110 -7.46 21.19 4.60
N ASP A 111 -8.14 21.32 5.72
CA ASP A 111 -8.89 20.24 6.38
C ASP A 111 -9.84 19.50 5.43
N ARG A 112 -10.47 20.24 4.51
CA ARG A 112 -11.34 19.65 3.48
C ARG A 112 -10.60 18.67 2.56
N HIS A 113 -9.34 18.94 2.21
CA HIS A 113 -8.53 18.06 1.36
C HIS A 113 -8.22 16.76 2.10
N LEU A 114 -7.90 16.88 3.39
CA LEU A 114 -7.61 15.71 4.24
C LEU A 114 -8.87 14.87 4.48
N ALA A 115 -10.02 15.53 4.73
CA ALA A 115 -11.30 14.85 4.90
C ALA A 115 -11.72 14.09 3.63
N GLN A 116 -11.54 14.70 2.45
CA GLN A 116 -11.82 14.04 1.16
C GLN A 116 -10.87 12.89 0.87
N ALA A 117 -9.58 13.04 1.17
CA ALA A 117 -8.60 11.97 1.03
C ALA A 117 -8.91 10.80 1.97
N LYS A 118 -9.33 11.08 3.20
CA LYS A 118 -9.76 10.06 4.15
C LYS A 118 -10.99 9.30 3.65
N ALA A 119 -12.01 9.98 3.17
CA ALA A 119 -13.21 9.35 2.61
C ALA A 119 -12.86 8.46 1.39
N CYS A 120 -11.93 8.90 0.54
CA CYS A 120 -11.43 8.10 -0.56
C CYS A 120 -10.68 6.85 -0.06
N THR A 121 -9.83 6.99 0.97
CA THR A 121 -9.13 5.87 1.60
C THR A 121 -10.11 4.87 2.21
N ASP A 122 -11.17 5.35 2.87
CA ASP A 122 -12.23 4.51 3.43
C ASP A 122 -12.96 3.71 2.33
N ALA A 123 -13.25 4.33 1.18
CA ALA A 123 -13.86 3.65 0.04
C ALA A 123 -12.93 2.56 -0.52
N CYS A 124 -11.63 2.85 -0.66
CA CYS A 124 -10.63 1.87 -1.05
C CYS A 124 -10.54 0.70 -0.05
N TYR A 125 -10.53 1.00 1.24
CA TYR A 125 -10.50 -0.03 2.29
C TYR A 125 -11.71 -0.96 2.22
N GLN A 126 -12.92 -0.42 2.04
CA GLN A 126 -14.13 -1.23 1.91
C GLN A 126 -14.08 -2.11 0.64
N ALA A 127 -13.62 -1.57 -0.49
CA ALA A 127 -13.42 -2.35 -1.71
C ALA A 127 -12.39 -3.47 -1.51
N TYR A 128 -11.27 -3.17 -0.84
CA TYR A 128 -10.23 -4.16 -0.53
C TYR A 128 -10.77 -5.37 0.22
N LEU A 129 -11.70 -5.18 1.15
CA LEU A 129 -12.34 -6.26 1.90
C LEU A 129 -13.21 -7.19 1.04
N SER A 130 -13.59 -6.78 -0.16
CA SER A 130 -14.42 -7.57 -1.09
C SER A 130 -13.63 -8.24 -2.22
N ILE A 131 -12.39 -7.78 -2.49
CA ILE A 131 -11.58 -8.29 -3.60
C ILE A 131 -10.82 -9.55 -3.15
N PRO A 132 -10.82 -10.64 -3.95
CA PRO A 132 -10.05 -11.84 -3.64
C PRO A 132 -8.55 -11.54 -3.47
N ARG A 133 -7.96 -12.14 -2.45
CA ARG A 133 -6.54 -11.92 -2.10
C ARG A 133 -5.59 -12.15 -3.28
N GLY A 134 -5.86 -13.16 -4.12
CA GLY A 134 -5.06 -13.45 -5.30
C GLY A 134 -5.01 -12.29 -6.28
N ARG A 135 -6.15 -11.64 -6.52
CA ARG A 135 -6.25 -10.46 -7.38
C ARG A 135 -5.45 -9.28 -6.83
N MET A 136 -5.53 -9.04 -5.52
CA MET A 136 -4.75 -7.98 -4.87
C MET A 136 -3.25 -8.20 -5.00
N ILE A 137 -2.79 -9.44 -4.86
CA ILE A 137 -1.37 -9.79 -5.06
C ILE A 137 -0.93 -9.57 -6.52
N GLU A 138 -1.79 -9.89 -7.49
CA GLU A 138 -1.51 -9.64 -8.92
C GLU A 138 -1.33 -8.16 -9.20
N TYR A 139 -2.22 -7.29 -8.71
CA TYR A 139 -2.11 -5.84 -8.85
C TYR A 139 -0.83 -5.29 -8.23
N SER A 140 -0.50 -5.71 -7.01
CA SER A 140 0.71 -5.28 -6.31
C SER A 140 1.99 -5.72 -7.04
N LYS A 141 2.03 -6.94 -7.56
CA LYS A 141 3.18 -7.42 -8.35
C LYS A 141 3.34 -6.66 -9.66
N THR A 142 2.24 -6.38 -10.35
CA THR A 142 2.26 -5.62 -11.60
C THR A 142 2.83 -4.22 -11.37
N GLU A 143 2.43 -3.55 -10.29
CA GLU A 143 2.95 -2.24 -9.93
C GLU A 143 4.42 -2.30 -9.55
N GLN A 144 4.85 -3.28 -8.78
CA GLN A 144 6.26 -3.47 -8.42
C GLN A 144 7.14 -3.68 -9.65
N ILE A 145 6.71 -4.51 -10.61
CA ILE A 145 7.42 -4.73 -11.86
C ILE A 145 7.52 -3.42 -12.67
N GLN A 146 6.46 -2.64 -12.71
CA GLN A 146 6.45 -1.34 -13.40
C GLN A 146 7.50 -0.39 -12.80
N ILE A 147 7.52 -0.27 -11.46
CA ILE A 147 8.50 0.56 -10.74
C ILE A 147 9.94 0.09 -11.03
N GLU A 148 10.18 -1.21 -11.05
CA GLU A 148 11.49 -1.79 -11.37
C GLU A 148 11.92 -1.46 -12.81
N LEU A 149 11.01 -1.59 -13.79
CA LEU A 149 11.29 -1.27 -15.20
C LEU A 149 11.59 0.22 -15.40
N GLU A 150 10.87 1.10 -14.72
CA GLU A 150 11.11 2.54 -14.71
C GLU A 150 12.47 2.88 -14.09
N SER A 151 12.83 2.22 -13.00
CA SER A 151 14.13 2.43 -12.34
C SER A 151 15.32 1.99 -13.20
N LEU A 152 15.12 1.00 -14.07
CA LEU A 152 16.10 0.52 -15.03
C LEU A 152 16.12 1.33 -16.34
N GLY A 153 15.22 2.32 -16.50
CA GLY A 153 15.11 3.13 -17.71
C GLY A 153 14.58 2.37 -18.93
N ILE A 154 13.94 1.20 -18.73
CA ILE A 154 13.38 0.38 -19.80
C ILE A 154 12.04 0.94 -20.27
N VAL A 155 11.30 1.58 -19.36
CA VAL A 155 10.00 2.22 -19.61
C VAL A 155 10.06 3.65 -19.10
N GLU A 156 9.45 4.59 -19.82
CA GLU A 156 9.31 5.97 -19.32
C GLU A 156 8.43 6.00 -18.07
N LYS A 157 8.85 6.83 -17.10
CA LYS A 157 8.12 7.04 -15.87
C LYS A 157 6.72 7.58 -16.17
N GLN A 158 5.71 6.76 -16.01
CA GLN A 158 4.32 7.20 -16.06
C GLN A 158 3.97 7.84 -14.71
N GLU A 159 4.00 9.18 -14.67
CA GLU A 159 3.37 9.88 -13.56
C GLU A 159 1.85 9.59 -13.60
N CYS A 160 1.24 9.30 -12.46
CA CYS A 160 -0.21 9.12 -12.32
C CYS A 160 -1.00 10.44 -12.52
N THR A 161 -0.57 11.26 -13.46
CA THR A 161 -1.11 12.59 -13.77
C THR A 161 -2.13 12.52 -14.89
N ALA A 162 -3.26 11.92 -14.65
CA ALA A 162 -4.44 12.16 -15.53
C ALA A 162 -5.71 12.22 -14.68
#